data_6ceb667bb4c41a14915a0fddba32a0c2
#
_entry.id   6ceb667bb4c41a14915a0fddba32a0c2
#
_cell.length_a   1.000
_cell.length_b   1.000
_cell.length_c   1.000
_cell.angle_alpha   90.00
_cell.angle_beta   90.00
_cell.angle_gamma   90.00
#
_symmetry.space_group_name_H-M   'P 1'
#
loop_
_entity.id
_entity.type
_entity.pdbx_description
1 polymer ?
#
loop_
_entity_poly.entity_id
_entity_poly.type
_entity_poly.pdbx_seq_one_letter_code
_entity_poly.pdbx_strand_id
1 'polypeptide(L)'
;MERTLTDRITNKTWSIRQSGNQVYIASNGGKAKEKGFDEPEQAAKYVQKETWSRLKKGFVLHNPQAGAGQPVLHRYIGGGYTGFMPLAATQDTNTFFSSYVIGQFEKAEIYLMDDQGEKQTTCELPGKQLIFDMRYCAAQKILLLNADHQIAGLSLDNGEIERYTPMMPTSTLSVSGSSALWYDKSSLVVYDLRTNTVRYTRQVECEKYGGHSLQLCAVLSHDGRLMAYCTRTDEIVIVNMTTMQERTIAKDKNAMTSSMAFSPDDRWLFTQEQYGSWSLKCYDLNTMTGCRDWITPEIKSFAIHERRGLLAVYNYGKIQLFDLHTMKPTIAFEVEHVVKNCTLAFTKDYLVVYTDYGCVSLYALA
;
A
#
# COMPACT_ATOMS: atom_id res chain seq x y z
N MET A 1 -21.67 18.54 2.85
CA MET A 1 -20.38 17.99 3.36
C MET A 1 -19.85 18.95 4.41
N GLU A 2 -19.43 18.44 5.56
CA GLU A 2 -18.80 19.23 6.64
C GLU A 2 -17.51 18.55 7.08
N ARG A 3 -16.45 19.34 7.32
CA ARG A 3 -15.15 18.85 7.77
C ARG A 3 -14.61 19.75 8.86
N THR A 4 -14.06 19.13 9.88
CA THR A 4 -13.29 19.84 10.92
C THR A 4 -11.88 19.27 10.96
N LEU A 5 -10.91 20.16 10.85
CA LEU A 5 -9.50 19.83 10.95
C LEU A 5 -8.92 20.47 12.20
N THR A 6 -8.02 19.75 12.85
CA THR A 6 -7.36 20.22 14.09
C THR A 6 -5.85 20.25 13.90
N ASP A 7 -5.23 21.34 14.26
CA ASP A 7 -3.78 21.42 14.44
C ASP A 7 -3.43 20.76 15.77
N ARG A 8 -2.75 19.62 15.71
CA ARG A 8 -2.42 18.80 16.88
C ARG A 8 -1.43 19.45 17.84
N ILE A 9 -0.65 20.43 17.39
CA ILE A 9 0.32 21.13 18.22
C ILE A 9 -0.36 22.27 18.98
N THR A 10 -1.18 23.07 18.32
CA THR A 10 -1.79 24.28 18.88
C THR A 10 -3.22 24.08 19.33
N ASN A 11 -3.83 22.92 19.08
CA ASN A 11 -5.25 22.59 19.29
C ASN A 11 -6.21 23.57 18.59
N LYS A 12 -5.74 24.30 17.60
CA LYS A 12 -6.59 25.17 16.80
C LYS A 12 -7.46 24.33 15.87
N THR A 13 -8.73 24.69 15.76
CA THR A 13 -9.69 24.04 14.87
C THR A 13 -9.99 24.92 13.66
N TRP A 14 -10.23 24.27 12.55
CA TRP A 14 -10.71 24.90 11.33
C TRP A 14 -11.79 24.03 10.71
N SER A 15 -12.94 24.61 10.43
CA SER A 15 -14.04 23.89 9.81
C SER A 15 -14.44 24.50 8.48
N ILE A 16 -14.89 23.64 7.58
CA ILE A 16 -15.44 24.02 6.28
C ILE A 16 -16.68 23.17 5.98
N ARG A 17 -17.77 23.85 5.60
CA ARG A 17 -19.03 23.20 5.25
C ARG A 17 -19.51 23.70 3.91
N GLN A 18 -19.89 22.79 3.04
CA GLN A 18 -20.57 23.08 1.78
C GLN A 18 -22.08 22.81 1.92
N SER A 19 -22.88 23.75 1.43
CA SER A 19 -24.34 23.63 1.29
C SER A 19 -24.74 24.16 -0.07
N GLY A 20 -25.00 23.26 -1.03
CA GLY A 20 -25.18 23.63 -2.44
C GLY A 20 -23.95 24.33 -2.99
N ASN A 21 -24.13 25.53 -3.52
CA ASN A 21 -23.07 26.39 -4.04
C ASN A 21 -22.46 27.36 -3.01
N GLN A 22 -22.86 27.26 -1.74
CA GLN A 22 -22.30 28.08 -0.66
C GLN A 22 -21.29 27.29 0.17
N VAL A 23 -20.20 27.95 0.56
CA VAL A 23 -19.16 27.40 1.45
C VAL A 23 -19.03 28.30 2.68
N TYR A 24 -19.04 27.66 3.84
CA TYR A 24 -18.91 28.31 5.15
C TYR A 24 -17.60 27.88 5.79
N ILE A 25 -16.78 28.82 6.22
CA ILE A 25 -15.46 28.56 6.84
C ILE A 25 -15.42 29.23 8.20
N ALA A 26 -15.07 28.47 9.25
CA ALA A 26 -14.84 29.00 10.58
C ALA A 26 -13.48 28.54 11.13
N SER A 27 -12.95 29.30 12.08
CA SER A 27 -11.71 28.98 12.79
C SER A 27 -11.94 29.13 14.28
N ASN A 28 -11.51 28.15 15.08
CA ASN A 28 -11.61 28.14 16.55
C ASN A 28 -13.04 28.44 17.08
N GLY A 29 -14.06 27.88 16.40
CA GLY A 29 -15.48 28.12 16.79
C GLY A 29 -15.98 29.55 16.56
N GLY A 30 -15.20 30.38 15.87
CA GLY A 30 -15.59 31.74 15.57
C GLY A 30 -16.70 31.85 14.50
N LYS A 31 -17.14 33.07 14.20
CA LYS A 31 -18.18 33.32 13.19
C LYS A 31 -17.75 32.79 11.82
N ALA A 32 -18.62 32.04 11.19
CA ALA A 32 -18.35 31.49 9.86
C ALA A 32 -18.34 32.63 8.82
N LYS A 33 -17.34 32.57 7.92
CA LYS A 33 -17.27 33.36 6.68
C LYS A 33 -17.94 32.57 5.58
N GLU A 34 -18.85 33.26 4.85
CA GLU A 34 -19.55 32.64 3.72
C GLU A 34 -18.90 33.04 2.41
N LYS A 35 -18.88 32.09 1.45
CA LYS A 35 -18.43 32.31 0.08
C LYS A 35 -19.36 31.59 -0.89
N GLY A 36 -19.94 32.31 -1.82
CA GLY A 36 -20.80 31.80 -2.89
C GLY A 36 -20.00 31.43 -4.15
N PHE A 37 -20.54 30.48 -4.88
CA PHE A 37 -20.07 30.05 -6.21
C PHE A 37 -21.24 29.94 -7.17
N ASP A 38 -20.97 29.94 -8.47
CA ASP A 38 -22.01 29.81 -9.48
C ASP A 38 -22.60 28.39 -9.49
N GLU A 39 -21.75 27.38 -9.24
CA GLU A 39 -22.12 25.97 -9.30
C GLU A 39 -21.61 25.16 -8.08
N PRO A 40 -22.34 24.11 -7.66
CA PRO A 40 -21.92 23.25 -6.54
C PRO A 40 -20.57 22.58 -6.74
N GLU A 41 -20.20 22.22 -7.99
CA GLU A 41 -18.92 21.60 -8.34
C GLU A 41 -17.75 22.54 -8.09
N GLN A 42 -17.92 23.84 -8.34
CA GLN A 42 -16.89 24.85 -8.04
C GLN A 42 -16.71 24.99 -6.54
N ALA A 43 -17.82 24.96 -5.77
CA ALA A 43 -17.80 24.95 -4.31
C ALA A 43 -17.07 23.71 -3.78
N ALA A 44 -17.34 22.52 -4.32
CA ALA A 44 -16.68 21.28 -3.94
C ALA A 44 -15.16 21.31 -4.20
N LYS A 45 -14.74 21.78 -5.38
CA LYS A 45 -13.31 21.98 -5.71
C LYS A 45 -12.64 22.96 -4.76
N TYR A 46 -13.34 24.02 -4.37
CA TYR A 46 -12.82 24.98 -3.40
C TYR A 46 -12.66 24.34 -2.01
N VAL A 47 -13.62 23.55 -1.54
CA VAL A 47 -13.53 22.80 -0.28
C VAL A 47 -12.31 21.87 -0.29
N GLN A 48 -12.09 21.09 -1.36
CA GLN A 48 -10.93 20.22 -1.49
C GLN A 48 -9.61 21.00 -1.45
N LYS A 49 -9.53 22.12 -2.19
CA LYS A 49 -8.34 22.98 -2.23
C LYS A 49 -8.01 23.56 -0.84
N GLU A 50 -9.01 24.09 -0.14
CA GLU A 50 -8.81 24.68 1.18
C GLU A 50 -8.45 23.61 2.23
N THR A 51 -9.12 22.45 2.19
CA THR A 51 -8.78 21.28 3.03
C THR A 51 -7.31 20.90 2.82
N TRP A 52 -6.89 20.75 1.57
CA TRP A 52 -5.51 20.44 1.22
C TRP A 52 -4.51 21.48 1.74
N SER A 53 -4.85 22.77 1.59
CA SER A 53 -4.02 23.86 2.11
C SER A 53 -3.83 23.78 3.63
N ARG A 54 -4.85 23.32 4.37
CA ARG A 54 -4.77 23.14 5.83
C ARG A 54 -3.98 21.89 6.21
N LEU A 55 -4.19 20.78 5.52
CA LEU A 55 -3.40 19.55 5.74
C LEU A 55 -1.90 19.82 5.59
N LYS A 56 -1.48 20.54 4.55
CA LYS A 56 -0.06 20.94 4.34
C LYS A 56 0.50 21.83 5.46
N LYS A 57 -0.35 22.49 6.22
CA LYS A 57 0.05 23.30 7.39
C LYS A 57 0.05 22.51 8.71
N GLY A 58 -0.08 21.17 8.65
CA GLY A 58 -0.04 20.30 9.81
C GLY A 58 -1.41 20.04 10.48
N PHE A 59 -2.50 20.57 9.92
CA PHE A 59 -3.83 20.20 10.39
C PHE A 59 -4.13 18.75 10.00
N VAL A 60 -4.92 18.08 10.83
CA VAL A 60 -5.37 16.69 10.63
C VAL A 60 -6.90 16.68 10.58
N LEU A 61 -7.47 16.04 9.58
CA LEU A 61 -8.89 15.68 9.59
C LEU A 61 -9.02 14.37 10.37
N HIS A 62 -9.87 14.33 11.37
CA HIS A 62 -10.24 13.12 12.08
C HIS A 62 -11.77 13.10 12.28
N ASN A 63 -12.42 12.10 11.68
CA ASN A 63 -13.86 11.89 11.74
C ASN A 63 -14.17 10.43 12.09
N PRO A 64 -14.25 10.07 13.37
CA PRO A 64 -14.51 8.70 13.81
C PRO A 64 -15.93 8.21 13.47
N GLN A 65 -16.82 9.10 13.04
CA GLN A 65 -18.20 8.78 12.63
C GLN A 65 -18.34 8.67 11.10
N ALA A 66 -17.21 8.58 10.37
CA ALA A 66 -17.24 8.44 8.93
C ALA A 66 -17.96 7.14 8.52
N GLY A 67 -18.88 7.25 7.58
CA GLY A 67 -19.53 6.10 6.97
C GLY A 67 -18.59 5.36 6.01
N ALA A 68 -19.00 4.18 5.57
CA ALA A 68 -18.24 3.35 4.66
C ALA A 68 -17.80 4.12 3.39
N GLY A 69 -16.52 4.01 3.04
CA GLY A 69 -15.90 4.73 1.93
C GLY A 69 -15.66 6.23 2.18
N GLN A 70 -15.98 6.72 3.38
CA GLN A 70 -15.66 8.10 3.76
C GLN A 70 -14.33 8.16 4.53
N PRO A 71 -13.59 9.28 4.44
CA PRO A 71 -12.34 9.43 5.15
C PRO A 71 -12.56 9.60 6.66
N VAL A 72 -12.00 8.70 7.43
CA VAL A 72 -11.87 8.79 8.90
C VAL A 72 -10.72 9.71 9.26
N LEU A 73 -9.64 9.65 8.50
CA LEU A 73 -8.42 10.41 8.72
C LEU A 73 -7.89 10.94 7.39
N HIS A 74 -7.43 12.20 7.41
CA HIS A 74 -6.46 12.70 6.43
C HIS A 74 -5.32 13.38 7.16
N ARG A 75 -4.10 12.98 6.84
CA ARG A 75 -2.88 13.61 7.33
C ARG A 75 -1.88 13.80 6.22
N TYR A 76 -1.36 15.01 6.07
CA TYR A 76 -0.22 15.26 5.20
C TYR A 76 1.06 14.86 5.93
N ILE A 77 1.87 14.03 5.28
CA ILE A 77 3.14 13.58 5.84
C ILE A 77 4.33 13.95 4.94
N GLY A 78 4.04 14.47 3.75
CA GLY A 78 5.05 14.66 2.74
C GLY A 78 5.33 13.39 1.95
N GLY A 79 6.33 13.39 1.11
CA GLY A 79 6.68 12.28 0.24
C GLY A 79 5.95 12.34 -1.09
N GLY A 80 5.90 11.21 -1.78
CA GLY A 80 5.39 11.15 -3.16
C GLY A 80 6.28 11.82 -4.20
N TYR A 81 7.17 12.69 -3.78
CA TYR A 81 8.09 13.40 -4.67
C TYR A 81 9.05 12.45 -5.42
N THR A 82 9.40 11.35 -4.79
CA THR A 82 10.23 10.29 -5.37
C THR A 82 9.44 9.28 -6.18
N GLY A 83 8.11 9.34 -6.16
CA GLY A 83 7.23 8.33 -6.73
C GLY A 83 7.03 7.09 -5.84
N PHE A 84 7.71 7.02 -4.69
CA PHE A 84 7.58 5.91 -3.76
C PHE A 84 6.73 6.31 -2.55
N MET A 85 5.81 5.44 -2.19
CA MET A 85 4.86 5.61 -1.09
C MET A 85 4.88 4.33 -0.24
N PRO A 86 6.01 4.07 0.46
CA PRO A 86 6.15 2.85 1.24
C PRO A 86 5.14 2.83 2.39
N LEU A 87 4.45 1.71 2.51
CA LEU A 87 3.37 1.51 3.47
C LEU A 87 3.36 0.07 3.94
N ALA A 88 3.36 -0.14 5.25
CA ALA A 88 3.17 -1.46 5.86
C ALA A 88 2.14 -1.37 6.98
N ALA A 89 1.19 -2.28 6.99
CA ALA A 89 0.15 -2.36 8.00
C ALA A 89 -0.01 -3.79 8.50
N THR A 90 -0.60 -3.94 9.66
CA THR A 90 -1.08 -5.22 10.17
C THR A 90 -2.59 -5.18 10.32
N GLN A 91 -3.24 -6.30 10.02
CA GLN A 91 -4.68 -6.43 10.15
C GLN A 91 -5.13 -6.83 11.57
N ASP A 92 -4.20 -6.83 12.52
CA ASP A 92 -4.48 -7.07 13.94
C ASP A 92 -4.83 -5.79 14.70
N THR A 93 -4.30 -4.66 14.24
CA THR A 93 -4.47 -3.34 14.87
C THR A 93 -4.84 -2.28 13.84
N ASN A 94 -5.16 -1.07 14.30
CA ASN A 94 -5.39 0.10 13.44
C ASN A 94 -4.13 0.96 13.29
N THR A 95 -2.95 0.34 13.42
CA THR A 95 -1.67 1.01 13.24
C THR A 95 -1.00 0.60 11.93
N PHE A 96 -0.18 1.49 11.39
CA PHE A 96 0.58 1.23 10.18
C PHE A 96 1.88 2.03 10.17
N PHE A 97 2.84 1.53 9.41
CA PHE A 97 4.12 2.19 9.18
C PHE A 97 4.12 2.86 7.82
N SER A 98 4.74 4.02 7.78
CA SER A 98 4.99 4.73 6.53
C SER A 98 6.32 5.46 6.60
N SER A 99 6.78 5.96 5.48
CA SER A 99 8.01 6.74 5.40
C SER A 99 7.90 7.84 4.38
N TYR A 100 8.65 8.90 4.59
CA TYR A 100 8.91 9.90 3.57
C TYR A 100 10.36 10.40 3.67
N VAL A 101 10.85 10.97 2.58
CA VAL A 101 12.18 11.55 2.54
C VAL A 101 12.10 13.03 2.92
N ILE A 102 12.88 13.43 3.91
CA ILE A 102 12.96 14.81 4.40
C ILE A 102 14.06 15.57 3.66
N GLY A 103 13.75 16.83 3.33
CA GLY A 103 14.69 17.69 2.62
C GLY A 103 15.01 17.15 1.22
N GLN A 104 15.97 17.64 0.54
CA GLN A 104 16.38 17.14 -0.79
C GLN A 104 17.06 15.76 -0.70
N PHE A 105 16.35 14.75 -0.17
CA PHE A 105 16.85 13.39 0.11
C PHE A 105 17.94 13.36 1.18
N GLU A 106 17.88 14.23 2.19
CA GLU A 106 18.87 14.27 3.26
C GLU A 106 18.77 13.10 4.21
N LYS A 107 17.54 12.70 4.55
CA LYS A 107 17.24 11.52 5.38
C LYS A 107 15.85 10.96 5.10
N ALA A 108 15.66 9.69 5.38
CA ALA A 108 14.36 9.04 5.41
C ALA A 108 13.91 8.86 6.87
N GLU A 109 12.68 9.25 7.16
CA GLU A 109 12.05 9.04 8.46
C GLU A 109 11.01 7.92 8.34
N ILE A 110 11.09 6.92 9.21
CA ILE A 110 10.09 5.86 9.36
C ILE A 110 9.28 6.17 10.61
N TYR A 111 7.99 6.10 10.51
CA TYR A 111 7.10 6.35 11.63
C TYR A 111 5.91 5.40 11.65
N LEU A 112 5.47 5.14 12.87
CA LEU A 112 4.22 4.48 13.20
C LEU A 112 3.12 5.53 13.28
N MET A 113 1.95 5.23 12.75
CA MET A 113 0.75 6.06 12.84
C MET A 113 -0.44 5.21 13.28
N ASP A 114 -1.32 5.80 14.06
CA ASP A 114 -2.58 5.19 14.50
C ASP A 114 -3.79 5.79 13.78
N ASP A 115 -4.98 5.30 14.12
CA ASP A 115 -6.25 5.77 13.56
C ASP A 115 -6.69 7.16 14.09
N GLN A 116 -6.03 7.68 15.11
CA GLN A 116 -6.19 9.07 15.56
C GLN A 116 -5.32 10.03 14.75
N GLY A 117 -4.42 9.48 13.93
CA GLY A 117 -3.44 10.25 13.18
C GLY A 117 -2.26 10.71 14.04
N GLU A 118 -2.04 10.11 15.20
CA GLU A 118 -0.84 10.37 15.98
C GLU A 118 0.35 9.72 15.27
N LYS A 119 1.43 10.50 15.14
CA LYS A 119 2.64 10.11 14.44
C LYS A 119 3.76 9.97 15.45
N GLN A 120 4.33 8.78 15.53
CA GLN A 120 5.52 8.50 16.31
C GLN A 120 6.67 8.12 15.37
N THR A 121 7.77 8.88 15.43
CA THR A 121 8.99 8.52 14.70
C THR A 121 9.58 7.25 15.32
N THR A 122 9.71 6.22 14.51
CA THR A 122 10.26 4.92 14.91
C THR A 122 11.76 4.88 14.68
N CYS A 123 12.21 5.42 13.52
CA CYS A 123 13.62 5.41 13.13
C CYS A 123 13.89 6.50 12.10
N GLU A 124 15.10 7.05 12.13
CA GLU A 124 15.66 7.87 11.06
C GLU A 124 16.80 7.09 10.41
N LEU A 125 16.70 6.86 9.11
CA LEU A 125 17.77 6.24 8.32
C LEU A 125 18.79 7.31 7.94
N PRO A 126 20.07 7.10 8.21
CA PRO A 126 21.09 8.08 7.87
C PRO A 126 21.32 8.13 6.36
N GLY A 127 21.61 9.33 5.86
CA GLY A 127 21.94 9.55 4.46
C GLY A 127 20.74 9.63 3.52
N LYS A 128 21.05 9.65 2.23
CA LYS A 128 20.05 9.81 1.14
C LYS A 128 19.39 8.48 0.76
N GLN A 129 18.84 7.74 1.72
CA GLN A 129 18.24 6.45 1.45
C GLN A 129 16.78 6.59 1.00
N LEU A 130 16.43 5.92 -0.11
CA LEU A 130 15.05 5.83 -0.60
C LEU A 130 14.47 4.49 -0.17
N ILE A 131 13.33 4.54 0.54
CA ILE A 131 12.58 3.33 0.88
C ILE A 131 11.57 3.07 -0.25
N PHE A 132 11.77 1.97 -0.96
CA PHE A 132 10.93 1.55 -2.09
C PHE A 132 9.72 0.74 -1.63
N ASP A 133 9.90 -0.12 -0.65
CA ASP A 133 8.87 -0.99 -0.11
C ASP A 133 9.12 -1.30 1.37
N MET A 134 8.06 -1.60 2.10
CA MET A 134 8.08 -2.01 3.50
C MET A 134 7.13 -3.17 3.73
N ARG A 135 7.53 -4.12 4.60
CA ARG A 135 6.67 -5.20 5.07
C ARG A 135 6.85 -5.39 6.57
N TYR A 136 5.78 -5.51 7.29
CA TYR A 136 5.83 -5.73 8.74
C TYR A 136 5.66 -7.21 9.08
N CYS A 137 6.65 -7.77 9.75
CA CYS A 137 6.62 -9.09 10.36
C CYS A 137 6.16 -8.96 11.82
N ALA A 138 4.87 -9.13 12.06
CA ALA A 138 4.30 -8.98 13.40
C ALA A 138 4.85 -10.03 14.38
N ALA A 139 5.08 -11.26 13.92
CA ALA A 139 5.58 -12.38 14.75
C ALA A 139 6.96 -12.12 15.35
N GLN A 140 7.79 -11.30 14.69
CA GLN A 140 9.16 -10.97 15.12
C GLN A 140 9.31 -9.48 15.47
N LYS A 141 8.26 -8.68 15.33
CA LYS A 141 8.28 -7.22 15.47
C LYS A 141 9.39 -6.56 14.63
N ILE A 142 9.59 -7.06 13.43
CA ILE A 142 10.59 -6.55 12.48
C ILE A 142 9.86 -5.84 11.33
N LEU A 143 10.27 -4.62 11.05
CA LEU A 143 9.88 -3.93 9.83
C LEU A 143 10.97 -4.16 8.78
N LEU A 144 10.66 -4.97 7.77
CA LEU A 144 11.54 -5.18 6.63
C LEU A 144 11.43 -4.02 5.65
N LEU A 145 12.56 -3.57 5.19
CA LEU A 145 12.72 -2.41 4.33
C LEU A 145 13.46 -2.82 3.05
N ASN A 146 12.96 -2.40 1.92
CA ASN A 146 13.73 -2.30 0.70
C ASN A 146 14.21 -0.84 0.59
N ALA A 147 15.41 -0.57 1.06
CA ALA A 147 15.99 0.78 1.11
C ALA A 147 17.22 0.85 0.20
N ASP A 148 17.19 1.75 -0.81
CA ASP A 148 18.23 1.85 -1.84
C ASP A 148 18.63 0.49 -2.42
N HIS A 149 17.63 -0.35 -2.70
CA HIS A 149 17.80 -1.70 -3.21
C HIS A 149 18.54 -2.66 -2.27
N GLN A 150 18.56 -2.35 -0.98
CA GLN A 150 19.09 -3.23 0.07
C GLN A 150 17.95 -3.70 0.96
N ILE A 151 17.91 -4.99 1.27
CA ILE A 151 16.98 -5.51 2.26
C ILE A 151 17.58 -5.37 3.64
N ALA A 152 16.87 -4.68 4.51
CA ALA A 152 17.22 -4.49 5.91
C ALA A 152 16.00 -4.75 6.80
N GLY A 153 16.23 -5.20 8.02
CA GLY A 153 15.23 -5.35 9.07
C GLY A 153 15.46 -4.33 10.17
N LEU A 154 14.45 -3.54 10.48
CA LEU A 154 14.41 -2.67 11.64
C LEU A 154 13.68 -3.40 12.77
N SER A 155 14.40 -3.73 13.84
CA SER A 155 13.81 -4.26 15.08
C SER A 155 13.01 -3.15 15.78
N LEU A 156 11.74 -3.39 16.06
CA LEU A 156 10.89 -2.42 16.76
C LEU A 156 11.06 -2.47 18.28
N ASP A 157 11.70 -3.51 18.82
CA ASP A 157 11.95 -3.64 20.26
C ASP A 157 13.15 -2.81 20.71
N ASN A 158 14.20 -2.69 19.88
CA ASN A 158 15.45 -2.00 20.26
C ASN A 158 15.92 -0.93 19.26
N GLY A 159 15.25 -0.81 18.10
CA GLY A 159 15.61 0.15 17.05
C GLY A 159 16.85 -0.22 16.23
N GLU A 160 17.40 -1.43 16.39
CA GLU A 160 18.56 -1.89 15.63
C GLU A 160 18.18 -2.22 14.19
N ILE A 161 19.13 -1.97 13.29
CA ILE A 161 18.98 -2.25 11.87
C ILE A 161 19.95 -3.33 11.46
N GLU A 162 19.44 -4.48 11.05
CA GLU A 162 20.19 -5.58 10.45
C GLU A 162 20.09 -5.53 8.93
N ARG A 163 21.22 -5.75 8.23
CA ARG A 163 21.26 -5.78 6.77
C ARG A 163 21.40 -7.21 6.29
N TYR A 164 20.43 -7.65 5.47
CA TYR A 164 20.38 -9.04 4.97
C TYR A 164 21.01 -9.20 3.58
N THR A 165 21.01 -8.15 2.76
CA THR A 165 21.56 -8.20 1.40
C THR A 165 22.54 -7.07 1.15
N PRO A 166 23.52 -7.24 0.25
CA PRO A 166 24.26 -6.11 -0.28
C PRO A 166 23.36 -5.21 -1.13
N MET A 167 23.84 -4.01 -1.44
CA MET A 167 23.13 -3.08 -2.32
C MET A 167 22.96 -3.70 -3.72
N MET A 168 21.73 -4.04 -4.08
CA MET A 168 21.37 -4.66 -5.37
C MET A 168 19.94 -4.26 -5.76
N PRO A 169 19.65 -4.13 -7.06
CA PRO A 169 18.28 -3.93 -7.51
C PRO A 169 17.41 -5.10 -7.06
N THR A 170 16.57 -4.88 -6.09
CA THR A 170 15.55 -5.84 -5.66
C THR A 170 14.18 -5.18 -5.80
N SER A 171 13.26 -5.87 -6.48
CA SER A 171 11.89 -5.39 -6.67
C SER A 171 10.87 -6.19 -5.87
N THR A 172 11.33 -7.22 -5.17
CA THR A 172 10.46 -8.17 -4.47
C THR A 172 10.78 -8.20 -3.00
N LEU A 173 9.74 -7.99 -2.18
CA LEU A 173 9.76 -8.17 -0.74
C LEU A 173 8.40 -8.70 -0.30
N SER A 174 8.38 -9.86 0.37
CA SER A 174 7.16 -10.45 0.92
C SER A 174 7.43 -11.04 2.30
N VAL A 175 6.41 -11.06 3.15
CA VAL A 175 6.46 -11.59 4.51
C VAL A 175 5.24 -12.48 4.75
N SER A 176 5.45 -13.64 5.39
CA SER A 176 4.40 -14.52 5.85
C SER A 176 4.84 -15.21 7.16
N GLY A 177 4.13 -14.97 8.25
CA GLY A 177 4.54 -15.45 9.58
C GLY A 177 5.93 -14.94 9.96
N SER A 178 6.88 -15.84 10.20
CA SER A 178 8.30 -15.51 10.42
C SER A 178 9.15 -15.60 9.13
N SER A 179 8.56 -15.92 7.99
CA SER A 179 9.28 -16.06 6.74
C SER A 179 9.27 -14.77 5.94
N ALA A 180 10.40 -14.41 5.38
CA ALA A 180 10.56 -13.31 4.46
C ALA A 180 11.10 -13.80 3.12
N LEU A 181 10.67 -13.22 2.03
CA LEU A 181 11.10 -13.54 0.67
C LEU A 181 11.65 -12.27 0.01
N TRP A 182 12.83 -12.41 -0.57
CA TRP A 182 13.44 -11.37 -1.40
C TRP A 182 14.28 -11.96 -2.52
N TYR A 183 14.76 -11.08 -3.40
CA TYR A 183 15.70 -11.43 -4.45
C TYR A 183 17.11 -10.98 -4.07
N ASP A 184 18.07 -11.90 -4.13
CA ASP A 184 19.48 -11.63 -3.88
C ASP A 184 20.33 -12.11 -5.07
N LYS A 185 21.04 -11.20 -5.71
CA LYS A 185 21.89 -11.43 -6.89
C LYS A 185 21.15 -12.08 -8.06
N SER A 186 21.01 -13.38 -8.09
CA SER A 186 20.32 -14.16 -9.11
C SER A 186 19.37 -15.19 -8.49
N SER A 187 19.05 -15.02 -7.22
CA SER A 187 18.29 -16.03 -6.48
C SER A 187 17.12 -15.41 -5.74
N LEU A 188 16.00 -16.11 -5.74
CA LEU A 188 14.95 -15.89 -4.75
C LEU A 188 15.38 -16.58 -3.45
N VAL A 189 15.29 -15.87 -2.35
CA VAL A 189 15.70 -16.35 -1.02
C VAL A 189 14.49 -16.28 -0.09
N VAL A 190 14.15 -17.40 0.53
CA VAL A 190 13.21 -17.44 1.66
C VAL A 190 14.00 -17.59 2.94
N TYR A 191 13.82 -16.64 3.82
CA TYR A 191 14.56 -16.48 5.06
C TYR A 191 13.63 -16.66 6.27
N ASP A 192 14.08 -17.36 7.30
CA ASP A 192 13.36 -17.43 8.57
C ASP A 192 13.93 -16.39 9.54
N LEU A 193 13.16 -15.33 9.78
CA LEU A 193 13.52 -14.22 10.66
C LEU A 193 13.63 -14.63 12.14
N ARG A 194 12.99 -15.72 12.54
CA ARG A 194 13.03 -16.21 13.92
C ARG A 194 14.36 -16.91 14.21
N THR A 195 14.83 -17.74 13.27
CA THR A 195 16.07 -18.52 13.43
C THR A 195 17.27 -17.83 12.79
N ASN A 196 17.04 -16.74 12.09
CA ASN A 196 18.05 -15.97 11.35
C ASN A 196 18.79 -16.83 10.31
N THR A 197 18.05 -17.67 9.56
CA THR A 197 18.62 -18.62 8.60
C THR A 197 17.90 -18.62 7.26
N VAL A 198 18.65 -18.91 6.20
CA VAL A 198 18.08 -19.19 4.88
C VAL A 198 17.38 -20.54 4.90
N ARG A 199 16.08 -20.58 4.59
CA ARG A 199 15.28 -21.81 4.46
C ARG A 199 15.28 -22.38 3.06
N TYR A 200 15.34 -21.51 2.06
CA TYR A 200 15.24 -21.88 0.67
C TYR A 200 15.96 -20.86 -0.21
N THR A 201 16.62 -21.37 -1.24
CA THR A 201 17.24 -20.56 -2.29
C THR A 201 16.94 -21.15 -3.64
N ARG A 202 16.52 -20.31 -4.58
CA ARG A 202 16.26 -20.69 -5.96
C ARG A 202 16.96 -19.73 -6.90
N GLN A 203 17.87 -20.25 -7.70
CA GLN A 203 18.40 -19.48 -8.83
C GLN A 203 17.32 -19.26 -9.87
N VAL A 204 17.18 -18.04 -10.35
CA VAL A 204 16.21 -17.66 -11.37
C VAL A 204 16.86 -16.77 -12.42
N GLU A 205 16.50 -17.01 -13.67
CA GLU A 205 16.84 -16.13 -14.77
C GLU A 205 15.65 -15.22 -15.07
N CYS A 206 15.88 -13.92 -14.97
CA CYS A 206 14.85 -12.93 -15.21
C CYS A 206 14.87 -12.44 -16.65
N GLU A 207 13.75 -12.51 -17.32
CA GLU A 207 13.55 -11.93 -18.63
C GLU A 207 13.68 -10.40 -18.56
N LYS A 208 14.28 -9.79 -19.58
CA LYS A 208 14.33 -8.34 -19.70
C LYS A 208 13.10 -7.84 -20.45
N TYR A 209 12.31 -6.99 -19.80
CA TYR A 209 11.19 -6.33 -20.41
C TYR A 209 11.60 -4.93 -20.89
N GLY A 210 11.31 -4.61 -22.16
CA GLY A 210 11.66 -3.31 -22.73
C GLY A 210 13.16 -3.00 -22.75
N GLY A 211 14.02 -4.01 -22.60
CA GLY A 211 15.48 -3.89 -22.65
C GLY A 211 16.17 -3.42 -21.37
N HIS A 212 15.43 -2.90 -20.41
CA HIS A 212 16.00 -2.28 -19.19
C HIS A 212 15.43 -2.82 -17.88
N SER A 213 14.18 -3.25 -17.84
CA SER A 213 13.52 -3.74 -16.64
C SER A 213 13.55 -5.26 -16.58
N LEU A 214 13.93 -5.81 -15.44
CA LEU A 214 13.83 -7.25 -15.21
C LEU A 214 12.38 -7.60 -14.86
N GLN A 215 11.85 -8.65 -15.50
CA GLN A 215 10.61 -9.25 -15.03
C GLN A 215 10.92 -10.04 -13.76
N LEU A 216 10.56 -9.50 -12.62
CA LEU A 216 10.66 -10.17 -11.34
C LEU A 216 9.57 -9.68 -10.40
N CYS A 217 8.73 -10.60 -9.99
CA CYS A 217 7.77 -10.42 -8.92
C CYS A 217 7.62 -11.75 -8.19
N ALA A 218 7.61 -11.72 -6.85
CA ALA A 218 7.43 -12.92 -6.06
C ALA A 218 6.69 -12.62 -4.77
N VAL A 219 5.93 -13.60 -4.25
CA VAL A 219 5.13 -13.48 -3.03
C VAL A 219 5.03 -14.83 -2.32
N LEU A 220 4.99 -14.80 -0.99
CA LEU A 220 4.61 -15.93 -0.16
C LEU A 220 3.09 -15.98 0.05
N SER A 221 2.52 -17.17 0.13
CA SER A 221 1.14 -17.36 0.59
C SER A 221 0.99 -16.96 2.05
N HIS A 222 -0.24 -16.77 2.47
CA HIS A 222 -0.55 -16.33 3.83
C HIS A 222 0.05 -17.23 4.92
N ASP A 223 0.02 -18.54 4.71
CA ASP A 223 0.58 -19.52 5.63
C ASP A 223 2.06 -19.89 5.35
N GLY A 224 2.67 -19.29 4.33
CA GLY A 224 4.05 -19.54 3.92
C GLY A 224 4.30 -20.91 3.28
N ARG A 225 3.24 -21.67 2.95
CA ARG A 225 3.36 -22.98 2.30
C ARG A 225 3.51 -22.92 0.79
N LEU A 226 3.08 -21.81 0.19
CA LEU A 226 3.24 -21.57 -1.24
C LEU A 226 4.12 -20.34 -1.47
N MET A 227 4.86 -20.37 -2.55
CA MET A 227 5.54 -19.21 -3.13
C MET A 227 5.10 -19.10 -4.58
N ALA A 228 4.70 -17.92 -5.00
CA ALA A 228 4.49 -17.60 -6.41
C ALA A 228 5.57 -16.67 -6.89
N TYR A 229 6.12 -16.91 -8.08
CA TYR A 229 7.05 -15.97 -8.71
C TYR A 229 6.88 -15.91 -10.22
N CYS A 230 7.24 -14.77 -10.78
CA CYS A 230 7.19 -14.49 -12.21
C CYS A 230 8.54 -13.87 -12.62
N THR A 231 9.33 -14.60 -13.41
CA THR A 231 10.61 -14.13 -13.96
C THR A 231 10.56 -14.01 -15.48
N ARG A 232 9.41 -14.42 -16.06
CA ARG A 232 9.07 -14.34 -17.48
C ARG A 232 7.74 -13.66 -17.65
N THR A 233 7.50 -13.12 -18.82
CA THR A 233 6.25 -12.43 -19.14
C THR A 233 5.10 -13.35 -19.49
N ASP A 234 5.38 -14.61 -19.77
CA ASP A 234 4.44 -15.63 -20.27
C ASP A 234 4.01 -16.66 -19.22
N GLU A 235 4.61 -16.66 -18.03
CA GLU A 235 4.32 -17.68 -17.01
C GLU A 235 4.42 -17.17 -15.57
N ILE A 236 3.73 -17.87 -14.67
CA ILE A 236 3.87 -17.74 -13.22
C ILE A 236 4.20 -19.13 -12.67
N VAL A 237 5.23 -19.24 -11.87
CA VAL A 237 5.61 -20.48 -11.20
C VAL A 237 5.08 -20.48 -9.76
N ILE A 238 4.42 -21.56 -9.38
CA ILE A 238 3.93 -21.82 -8.03
C ILE A 238 4.76 -22.95 -7.43
N VAL A 239 5.39 -22.66 -6.30
CA VAL A 239 6.23 -23.63 -5.56
C VAL A 239 5.51 -24.02 -4.27
N ASN A 240 5.33 -25.31 -4.03
CA ASN A 240 4.96 -25.81 -2.71
C ASN A 240 6.22 -25.88 -1.84
N MET A 241 6.30 -25.04 -0.83
CA MET A 241 7.48 -24.87 0.03
C MET A 241 7.74 -26.08 0.97
N THR A 242 6.80 -27.01 1.07
CA THR A 242 6.97 -28.25 1.85
C THR A 242 7.50 -29.39 0.99
N THR A 243 6.92 -29.58 -0.19
CA THR A 243 7.27 -30.71 -1.10
C THR A 243 8.27 -30.30 -2.16
N MET A 244 8.56 -29.04 -2.33
CA MET A 244 9.40 -28.43 -3.39
C MET A 244 8.88 -28.74 -4.82
N GLN A 245 7.60 -29.11 -4.93
CA GLN A 245 6.99 -29.33 -6.24
C GLN A 245 6.62 -27.98 -6.86
N GLU A 246 6.83 -27.90 -8.17
CA GLU A 246 6.53 -26.72 -8.97
C GLU A 246 5.37 -26.99 -9.91
N ARG A 247 4.53 -25.98 -10.10
CA ARG A 247 3.49 -25.95 -11.11
C ARG A 247 3.53 -24.60 -11.81
N THR A 248 3.20 -24.56 -13.09
CA THR A 248 3.25 -23.35 -13.90
C THR A 248 1.85 -22.96 -14.38
N ILE A 249 1.54 -21.68 -14.27
CA ILE A 249 0.36 -21.05 -14.87
C ILE A 249 0.83 -20.30 -16.11
N ALA A 250 0.27 -20.61 -17.26
CA ALA A 250 0.49 -19.84 -18.48
C ALA A 250 -0.25 -18.50 -18.41
N LYS A 251 0.42 -17.44 -18.79
CA LYS A 251 -0.17 -16.10 -18.95
C LYS A 251 -0.60 -15.87 -20.39
N ASP A 252 -1.72 -15.18 -20.57
CA ASP A 252 -2.30 -14.97 -21.89
C ASP A 252 -1.49 -14.02 -22.80
N LYS A 253 -0.62 -13.18 -22.25
CA LYS A 253 0.11 -12.14 -22.99
C LYS A 253 1.39 -11.73 -22.29
N ASN A 254 2.31 -11.22 -23.09
CA ASN A 254 3.55 -10.59 -22.64
C ASN A 254 3.24 -9.28 -21.87
N ALA A 255 2.92 -9.40 -20.61
CA ALA A 255 2.71 -8.27 -19.69
C ALA A 255 3.56 -8.46 -18.45
N MET A 256 4.24 -7.40 -18.05
CA MET A 256 5.06 -7.40 -16.83
C MET A 256 4.17 -7.49 -15.61
N THR A 257 4.36 -8.50 -14.77
CA THR A 257 3.72 -8.61 -13.46
C THR A 257 4.46 -7.75 -12.45
N SER A 258 3.79 -6.75 -11.89
CA SER A 258 4.39 -5.79 -10.96
C SER A 258 4.08 -6.06 -9.49
N SER A 259 2.99 -6.77 -9.22
CA SER A 259 2.58 -7.14 -7.87
C SER A 259 1.76 -8.41 -7.90
N MET A 260 1.86 -9.20 -6.84
CA MET A 260 1.07 -10.43 -6.63
C MET A 260 0.60 -10.51 -5.18
N ALA A 261 -0.55 -11.17 -4.98
CA ALA A 261 -1.03 -11.55 -3.65
C ALA A 261 -1.88 -12.82 -3.73
N PHE A 262 -1.74 -13.71 -2.75
CA PHE A 262 -2.66 -14.83 -2.56
C PHE A 262 -3.95 -14.37 -1.87
N SER A 263 -5.05 -15.06 -2.14
CA SER A 263 -6.24 -14.95 -1.31
C SER A 263 -5.99 -15.56 0.08
N PRO A 264 -6.81 -15.21 1.10
CA PRO A 264 -6.63 -15.72 2.45
C PRO A 264 -6.70 -17.25 2.60
N ASP A 265 -7.44 -17.90 1.70
CA ASP A 265 -7.59 -19.35 1.63
C ASP A 265 -6.59 -20.04 0.69
N ASP A 266 -5.62 -19.27 0.16
CA ASP A 266 -4.61 -19.69 -0.81
C ASP A 266 -5.18 -20.34 -2.09
N ARG A 267 -6.47 -20.13 -2.35
CA ARG A 267 -7.15 -20.66 -3.55
C ARG A 267 -6.88 -19.81 -4.79
N TRP A 268 -6.78 -18.50 -4.60
CA TRP A 268 -6.64 -17.54 -5.69
C TRP A 268 -5.30 -16.83 -5.62
N LEU A 269 -4.71 -16.59 -6.80
CA LEU A 269 -3.58 -15.70 -6.96
C LEU A 269 -4.00 -14.49 -7.78
N PHE A 270 -3.87 -13.30 -7.21
CA PHE A 270 -4.10 -12.03 -7.89
C PHE A 270 -2.78 -11.49 -8.40
N THR A 271 -2.79 -10.97 -9.64
CA THR A 271 -1.61 -10.34 -10.24
C THR A 271 -1.97 -9.00 -10.84
N GLN A 272 -1.18 -7.99 -10.55
CA GLN A 272 -1.24 -6.70 -11.23
C GLN A 272 -0.28 -6.73 -12.42
N GLU A 273 -0.82 -6.52 -13.61
CA GLU A 273 -0.01 -6.49 -14.82
C GLU A 273 0.18 -5.04 -15.30
N GLN A 274 1.42 -4.73 -15.71
CA GLN A 274 1.81 -3.45 -16.31
C GLN A 274 2.22 -3.66 -17.77
N TYR A 275 2.22 -2.57 -18.55
CA TYR A 275 2.67 -2.56 -19.94
C TYR A 275 1.95 -3.57 -20.86
N GLY A 276 0.65 -3.55 -20.84
CA GLY A 276 -0.16 -4.41 -21.69
C GLY A 276 -1.61 -4.19 -21.37
N SER A 277 -2.12 -4.93 -20.41
CA SER A 277 -3.50 -4.82 -20.00
C SER A 277 -3.73 -3.83 -18.87
N TRP A 278 -2.70 -3.48 -18.09
CA TRP A 278 -2.82 -2.68 -16.86
C TRP A 278 -3.91 -3.18 -15.92
N SER A 279 -4.17 -4.47 -15.94
CA SER A 279 -5.31 -5.10 -15.29
C SER A 279 -4.89 -5.88 -14.05
N LEU A 280 -5.86 -6.11 -13.17
CA LEU A 280 -5.77 -7.14 -12.15
C LEU A 280 -6.31 -8.44 -12.74
N LYS A 281 -5.51 -9.49 -12.70
CA LYS A 281 -5.93 -10.84 -13.07
C LYS A 281 -6.03 -11.73 -11.85
N CYS A 282 -6.88 -12.73 -11.95
CA CYS A 282 -7.09 -13.75 -10.94
C CYS A 282 -6.85 -15.12 -11.53
N TYR A 283 -6.15 -15.98 -10.82
CA TYR A 283 -5.86 -17.36 -11.21
C TYR A 283 -6.36 -18.31 -10.13
N ASP A 284 -7.11 -19.35 -10.53
CA ASP A 284 -7.50 -20.45 -9.64
C ASP A 284 -6.33 -21.44 -9.51
N LEU A 285 -5.80 -21.58 -8.32
CA LEU A 285 -4.64 -22.45 -8.04
C LEU A 285 -4.99 -23.93 -8.00
N ASN A 286 -6.27 -24.30 -7.93
CA ASN A 286 -6.70 -25.69 -8.06
C ASN A 286 -6.67 -26.15 -9.51
N THR A 287 -7.17 -25.31 -10.42
CA THR A 287 -7.22 -25.60 -11.86
C THR A 287 -5.99 -25.12 -12.61
N MET A 288 -5.18 -24.26 -12.01
CA MET A 288 -4.01 -23.59 -12.61
C MET A 288 -4.38 -22.77 -13.86
N THR A 289 -5.55 -22.14 -13.84
CA THR A 289 -6.06 -21.37 -14.98
C THR A 289 -6.52 -19.98 -14.55
N GLY A 290 -6.51 -19.04 -15.50
CA GLY A 290 -7.06 -17.70 -15.29
C GLY A 290 -8.57 -17.71 -15.15
N CYS A 291 -9.08 -16.92 -14.23
CA CYS A 291 -10.52 -16.69 -14.05
C CYS A 291 -10.97 -15.63 -15.06
N ARG A 292 -11.57 -16.08 -16.17
CA ARG A 292 -11.93 -15.20 -17.29
C ARG A 292 -13.02 -14.18 -16.97
N ASP A 293 -13.88 -14.48 -16.02
CA ASP A 293 -15.05 -13.64 -15.70
C ASP A 293 -14.75 -12.49 -14.74
N TRP A 294 -13.51 -12.39 -14.29
CA TRP A 294 -13.10 -11.39 -13.32
C TRP A 294 -11.89 -10.59 -13.82
N ILE A 295 -12.16 -9.68 -14.72
CA ILE A 295 -11.17 -8.74 -15.24
C ILE A 295 -11.60 -7.35 -14.81
N THR A 296 -10.85 -6.72 -13.90
CA THR A 296 -11.00 -5.30 -13.69
C THR A 296 -10.26 -4.56 -14.80
N PRO A 297 -10.86 -3.52 -15.37
CA PRO A 297 -10.13 -2.63 -16.25
C PRO A 297 -8.96 -2.02 -15.49
N GLU A 298 -8.08 -1.35 -16.19
CA GLU A 298 -6.87 -0.70 -15.68
C GLU A 298 -6.81 -0.46 -14.18
N ILE A 299 -5.81 -1.03 -13.51
CA ILE A 299 -5.55 -0.79 -12.09
C ILE A 299 -4.15 -0.21 -11.88
N LYS A 300 -4.00 0.51 -10.77
CA LYS A 300 -2.71 1.08 -10.35
C LYS A 300 -2.19 0.48 -9.05
N SER A 301 -3.06 -0.02 -8.21
CA SER A 301 -2.71 -0.66 -6.95
C SER A 301 -3.87 -1.52 -6.45
N PHE A 302 -3.55 -2.53 -5.66
CA PHE A 302 -4.55 -3.34 -4.96
C PHE A 302 -4.04 -3.79 -3.59
N ALA A 303 -4.94 -4.17 -2.70
CA ALA A 303 -4.64 -4.77 -1.40
C ALA A 303 -5.74 -5.75 -1.00
N ILE A 304 -5.40 -6.73 -0.17
CA ILE A 304 -6.32 -7.74 0.34
C ILE A 304 -6.44 -7.61 1.86
N HIS A 305 -7.69 -7.57 2.35
CA HIS A 305 -7.99 -7.73 3.77
C HIS A 305 -8.33 -9.20 4.04
N GLU A 306 -7.36 -9.91 4.62
CA GLU A 306 -7.44 -11.36 4.79
C GLU A 306 -8.61 -11.80 5.66
N ARG A 307 -8.79 -11.17 6.83
CA ARG A 307 -9.85 -11.55 7.78
C ARG A 307 -11.26 -11.23 7.35
N ARG A 308 -11.43 -10.14 6.59
CA ARG A 308 -12.75 -9.72 6.09
C ARG A 308 -13.05 -10.24 4.69
N GLY A 309 -12.08 -10.89 4.04
CA GLY A 309 -12.24 -11.36 2.67
C GLY A 309 -12.54 -10.21 1.70
N LEU A 310 -11.87 -9.07 1.86
CA LEU A 310 -12.06 -7.89 0.99
C LEU A 310 -10.86 -7.68 0.08
N LEU A 311 -11.13 -7.27 -1.13
CA LEU A 311 -10.12 -6.79 -2.08
C LEU A 311 -10.40 -5.33 -2.39
N ALA A 312 -9.42 -4.46 -2.18
CA ALA A 312 -9.44 -3.08 -2.64
C ALA A 312 -8.67 -2.95 -3.95
N VAL A 313 -9.27 -2.30 -4.91
CA VAL A 313 -8.65 -2.00 -6.22
C VAL A 313 -8.70 -0.50 -6.45
N TYR A 314 -7.56 0.09 -6.71
CA TYR A 314 -7.45 1.52 -7.05
C TYR A 314 -7.26 1.71 -8.55
N ASN A 315 -8.05 2.63 -9.11
CA ASN A 315 -7.97 3.06 -10.49
C ASN A 315 -8.21 4.57 -10.61
N TYR A 316 -7.19 5.33 -10.98
CA TYR A 316 -7.25 6.77 -11.30
C TYR A 316 -8.18 7.61 -10.40
N GLY A 317 -7.92 7.61 -9.11
CA GLY A 317 -8.67 8.39 -8.12
C GLY A 317 -9.90 7.69 -7.54
N LYS A 318 -10.20 6.46 -7.96
CA LYS A 318 -11.32 5.68 -7.41
C LYS A 318 -10.84 4.38 -6.78
N ILE A 319 -11.47 4.01 -5.70
CA ILE A 319 -11.32 2.69 -5.08
C ILE A 319 -12.64 1.94 -5.21
N GLN A 320 -12.53 0.69 -5.64
CA GLN A 320 -13.60 -0.29 -5.63
C GLN A 320 -13.24 -1.39 -4.64
N LEU A 321 -14.10 -1.67 -3.67
CA LEU A 321 -13.99 -2.85 -2.82
C LEU A 321 -14.81 -4.00 -3.41
N PHE A 322 -14.26 -5.21 -3.29
CA PHE A 322 -14.90 -6.45 -3.69
C PHE A 322 -14.91 -7.43 -2.51
N ASP A 323 -15.98 -8.18 -2.40
CA ASP A 323 -16.05 -9.35 -1.53
C ASP A 323 -15.39 -10.53 -2.24
N LEU A 324 -14.35 -11.12 -1.65
CA LEU A 324 -13.57 -12.20 -2.24
C LEU A 324 -14.30 -13.54 -2.32
N HIS A 325 -15.34 -13.75 -1.51
CA HIS A 325 -16.11 -14.99 -1.55
C HIS A 325 -17.09 -14.99 -2.72
N THR A 326 -17.68 -13.83 -3.00
CA THR A 326 -18.69 -13.68 -4.06
C THR A 326 -18.13 -13.07 -5.32
N MET A 327 -16.92 -12.48 -5.27
CA MET A 327 -16.25 -11.72 -6.33
C MET A 327 -17.11 -10.54 -6.83
N LYS A 328 -18.00 -10.02 -5.97
CA LYS A 328 -18.88 -8.90 -6.31
C LYS A 328 -18.38 -7.60 -5.71
N PRO A 329 -18.60 -6.48 -6.43
CA PRO A 329 -18.30 -5.16 -5.86
C PRO A 329 -19.25 -4.88 -4.69
N THR A 330 -18.71 -4.29 -3.61
CA THR A 330 -19.46 -3.91 -2.42
C THR A 330 -19.64 -2.41 -2.31
N ILE A 331 -18.55 -1.64 -2.42
CA ILE A 331 -18.56 -0.19 -2.31
C ILE A 331 -17.54 0.42 -3.25
N ALA A 332 -17.85 1.59 -3.78
CA ALA A 332 -16.92 2.41 -4.55
C ALA A 332 -16.91 3.84 -4.01
N PHE A 333 -15.72 4.45 -3.96
CA PHE A 333 -15.55 5.82 -3.51
C PHE A 333 -14.34 6.50 -4.17
N GLU A 334 -14.30 7.82 -4.12
CA GLU A 334 -13.21 8.61 -4.66
C GLU A 334 -12.12 8.82 -3.62
N VAL A 335 -10.85 8.71 -4.06
CA VAL A 335 -9.68 9.03 -3.24
C VAL A 335 -9.41 10.51 -3.35
N GLU A 336 -9.31 11.15 -2.22
CA GLU A 336 -8.98 12.56 -2.15
C GLU A 336 -7.45 12.78 -2.13
N HIS A 337 -7.02 13.97 -2.56
CA HIS A 337 -5.62 14.38 -2.48
C HIS A 337 -4.65 13.41 -3.19
N VAL A 338 -5.01 12.97 -4.37
CA VAL A 338 -4.20 12.12 -5.25
C VAL A 338 -4.00 12.80 -6.61
N VAL A 339 -2.82 12.64 -7.21
CA VAL A 339 -2.58 13.02 -8.62
C VAL A 339 -2.87 11.85 -9.52
N LYS A 340 -2.17 10.74 -9.31
CA LYS A 340 -2.22 9.58 -10.20
C LYS A 340 -2.07 8.24 -9.48
N ASN A 341 -1.20 8.17 -8.48
CA ASN A 341 -0.80 6.91 -7.86
C ASN A 341 -1.02 6.92 -6.35
N CYS A 342 -1.29 5.76 -5.81
CA CYS A 342 -1.30 5.53 -4.37
C CYS A 342 -0.86 4.11 -4.05
N THR A 343 -0.43 3.91 -2.80
CA THR A 343 -0.24 2.59 -2.20
C THR A 343 -1.39 2.31 -1.26
N LEU A 344 -1.86 1.07 -1.27
CA LEU A 344 -2.96 0.58 -0.43
C LEU A 344 -2.45 -0.42 0.59
N ALA A 345 -2.98 -0.38 1.80
CA ALA A 345 -2.85 -1.43 2.80
C ALA A 345 -4.11 -1.47 3.66
N PHE A 346 -4.40 -2.63 4.27
CA PHE A 346 -5.46 -2.73 5.24
C PHE A 346 -4.91 -2.80 6.66
N THR A 347 -5.51 -2.03 7.56
CA THR A 347 -5.47 -2.26 9.01
C THR A 347 -6.67 -3.11 9.42
N LYS A 348 -6.87 -3.32 10.72
CA LYS A 348 -8.00 -4.10 11.24
C LYS A 348 -9.37 -3.57 10.74
N ASP A 349 -9.57 -2.26 10.77
CA ASP A 349 -10.89 -1.66 10.53
C ASP A 349 -10.92 -0.67 9.36
N TYR A 350 -9.76 -0.36 8.76
CA TYR A 350 -9.66 0.71 7.76
C TYR A 350 -8.84 0.28 6.54
N LEU A 351 -9.14 0.91 5.41
CA LEU A 351 -8.25 0.94 4.26
C LEU A 351 -7.34 2.17 4.38
N VAL A 352 -6.05 1.92 4.43
CA VAL A 352 -5.00 2.95 4.39
C VAL A 352 -4.65 3.27 2.95
N VAL A 353 -4.65 4.54 2.61
CA VAL A 353 -4.28 5.04 1.27
C VAL A 353 -3.20 6.09 1.42
N TYR A 354 -2.01 5.82 0.88
CA TYR A 354 -0.92 6.78 0.81
C TYR A 354 -0.77 7.27 -0.62
N THR A 355 -0.96 8.57 -0.85
CA THR A 355 -1.03 9.15 -2.19
C THR A 355 0.25 9.86 -2.59
N ASP A 356 0.46 10.02 -3.91
CA ASP A 356 1.57 10.76 -4.50
C ASP A 356 1.53 12.27 -4.20
N TYR A 357 0.45 12.79 -3.64
CA TYR A 357 0.41 14.11 -3.01
C TYR A 357 1.05 14.17 -1.62
N GLY A 358 1.43 13.02 -1.04
CA GLY A 358 1.96 12.94 0.32
C GLY A 358 0.87 12.97 1.40
N CYS A 359 -0.35 12.57 1.07
CA CYS A 359 -1.44 12.41 2.00
C CYS A 359 -1.60 10.95 2.39
N VAL A 360 -1.65 10.67 3.69
CA VAL A 360 -2.11 9.40 4.22
C VAL A 360 -3.54 9.56 4.69
N SER A 361 -4.38 8.64 4.27
CA SER A 361 -5.83 8.64 4.56
C SER A 361 -6.26 7.27 5.07
N LEU A 362 -7.17 7.27 6.04
CA LEU A 362 -7.91 6.08 6.45
C LEU A 362 -9.34 6.20 5.96
N TYR A 363 -9.83 5.19 5.28
CA TYR A 363 -11.22 5.10 4.83
C TYR A 363 -11.94 4.01 5.60
N ALA A 364 -13.14 4.33 6.11
CA ALA A 364 -13.96 3.36 6.82
C ALA A 364 -14.39 2.22 5.88
N LEU A 365 -14.30 0.98 6.38
CA LEU A 365 -14.84 -0.20 5.74
C LEU A 365 -16.33 -0.36 6.10
N ALA A 366 -17.07 -1.10 5.30
CA ALA A 366 -18.48 -1.41 5.57
C ALA A 366 -18.63 -2.39 6.74
#